data_c223e799f5ea4eb220682454cc355441
#
_entry.id   c223e799f5ea4eb220682454cc355441
#
_cell.length_a   1.000
_cell.length_b   1.000
_cell.length_c   1.000
_cell.angle_alpha   90.00
_cell.angle_beta   90.00
_cell.angle_gamma   90.00
#
_symmetry.space_group_name_H-M   'P 1'
#
loop_
_entity.id
_entity.type
_entity.pdbx_description
1 polymer ?
#
loop_
_entity_poly.entity_id
_entity_poly.type
_entity_poly.pdbx_seq_one_letter_code
_entity_poly.pdbx_strand_id
1 'polypeptide(L)'
;MYGGGPQMEKFSASDGKDLAYVRFDPKDSPKAIVLVGHGMNDHKERFIPLAEALTPIGISCWIPDLRGHGDTDPDVNRGYLADKDGFERVMQDLIEMGDYASKSLGGVPLFYFGHSFGALLGFALVATNGKYLDGAVLSAPPERQNPVMDKIGGWIVDLGGALKGLHAPARLANQMSFGQYAKTVPNARTRFDWLTRDSAVVDAYIADPKCNFLCTYGFYRDLIHGLRKVYSDGFLESIPPTLPLLLFCGSADPVIGMRAGYERLTQQFKLLGIIDFESKCYEGGRHESLNEINRKEVLDDIVDWFSRHIR
;
A
#
# COMPACT_ATOMS: atom_id res chain seq x y z
N MET A 1 3.56 -10.77 -26.56
CA MET A 1 4.95 -10.66 -26.06
C MET A 1 5.17 -9.21 -25.68
N TYR A 2 5.42 -8.94 -24.41
CA TYR A 2 5.64 -7.61 -23.85
C TYR A 2 6.92 -7.00 -24.42
N GLY A 3 6.97 -5.67 -24.50
CA GLY A 3 8.08 -4.93 -25.13
C GLY A 3 9.37 -4.81 -24.32
N GLY A 4 9.65 -5.70 -23.41
CA GLY A 4 10.87 -5.79 -22.59
C GLY A 4 10.53 -6.33 -21.22
N GLY A 5 11.42 -7.17 -20.63
CA GLY A 5 11.29 -7.59 -19.23
C GLY A 5 11.37 -6.36 -18.28
N PRO A 6 11.08 -6.55 -16.96
CA PRO A 6 11.10 -5.46 -15.98
C PRO A 6 12.46 -4.77 -15.99
N GLN A 7 12.46 -3.46 -16.19
CA GLN A 7 13.67 -2.65 -16.08
C GLN A 7 13.84 -2.26 -14.60
N MET A 8 14.94 -2.71 -14.00
CA MET A 8 15.34 -2.29 -12.66
C MET A 8 16.02 -0.94 -12.75
N GLU A 9 15.48 0.07 -12.12
CA GLU A 9 15.98 1.45 -12.15
C GLU A 9 16.10 2.02 -10.73
N LYS A 10 16.68 3.22 -10.64
CA LYS A 10 16.76 3.99 -9.40
C LYS A 10 16.24 5.39 -9.63
N PHE A 11 15.48 5.88 -8.67
CA PHE A 11 15.01 7.24 -8.60
C PHE A 11 15.64 7.92 -7.39
N SER A 12 16.36 9.03 -7.58
CA SER A 12 16.94 9.80 -6.48
C SER A 12 15.93 10.82 -5.96
N ALA A 13 15.48 10.62 -4.73
CA ALA A 13 14.59 11.54 -4.03
C ALA A 13 15.31 12.84 -3.63
N SER A 14 14.55 13.90 -3.32
CA SER A 14 15.08 15.23 -3.03
C SER A 14 16.02 15.30 -1.82
N ASP A 15 15.97 14.32 -0.92
CA ASP A 15 16.89 14.19 0.22
C ASP A 15 18.13 13.34 -0.08
N GLY A 16 18.31 12.93 -1.33
CA GLY A 16 19.43 12.12 -1.79
C GLY A 16 19.27 10.62 -1.60
N LYS A 17 18.10 10.14 -1.14
CA LYS A 17 17.82 8.71 -1.05
C LYS A 17 17.49 8.14 -2.42
N ASP A 18 18.20 7.07 -2.82
CA ASP A 18 17.87 6.30 -4.00
C ASP A 18 16.77 5.28 -3.68
N LEU A 19 15.66 5.34 -4.43
CA LEU A 19 14.59 4.36 -4.40
C LEU A 19 14.76 3.40 -5.58
N ALA A 20 14.86 2.12 -5.30
CA ALA A 20 14.85 1.08 -6.32
C ALA A 20 13.42 0.90 -6.83
N TYR A 21 13.22 0.86 -8.14
CA TYR A 21 11.91 0.59 -8.71
C TYR A 21 11.98 -0.32 -9.93
N VAL A 22 10.88 -0.95 -10.27
CA VAL A 22 10.68 -1.62 -11.55
C VAL A 22 9.65 -0.86 -12.36
N ARG A 23 9.88 -0.82 -13.67
CA ARG A 23 8.99 -0.18 -14.62
C ARG A 23 8.53 -1.18 -15.66
N PHE A 24 7.25 -1.15 -15.97
CA PHE A 24 6.63 -1.90 -17.04
C PHE A 24 5.93 -0.94 -17.97
N ASP A 25 6.35 -0.90 -19.23
CA ASP A 25 5.74 -0.07 -20.25
C ASP A 25 4.87 -0.89 -21.21
N PRO A 26 3.77 -0.31 -21.70
CA PRO A 26 3.03 -0.88 -22.82
C PRO A 26 3.89 -0.91 -24.08
N LYS A 27 3.48 -1.73 -25.06
CA LYS A 27 4.18 -1.83 -26.35
C LYS A 27 4.14 -0.54 -27.14
N ASP A 28 3.02 0.17 -27.06
CA ASP A 28 2.81 1.47 -27.70
C ASP A 28 2.99 2.59 -26.64
N SER A 29 2.89 3.85 -27.08
CA SER A 29 2.97 4.99 -26.16
C SER A 29 1.98 4.86 -25.01
N PRO A 30 2.40 5.06 -23.77
CA PRO A 30 1.52 4.98 -22.61
C PRO A 30 0.35 5.96 -22.71
N LYS A 31 -0.84 5.49 -22.34
CA LYS A 31 -2.05 6.31 -22.19
C LYS A 31 -2.19 6.88 -20.78
N ALA A 32 -1.62 6.19 -19.80
CA ALA A 32 -1.63 6.57 -18.40
C ALA A 32 -0.45 5.96 -17.64
N ILE A 33 -0.22 6.46 -16.44
CA ILE A 33 0.74 5.93 -15.46
C ILE A 33 -0.02 5.42 -14.26
N VAL A 34 0.42 4.29 -13.70
CA VAL A 34 0.07 3.84 -12.36
C VAL A 34 1.32 3.79 -11.50
N LEU A 35 1.36 4.63 -10.47
CA LEU A 35 2.35 4.56 -9.40
C LEU A 35 1.85 3.62 -8.31
N VAL A 36 2.66 2.63 -7.92
CA VAL A 36 2.25 1.59 -6.97
C VAL A 36 2.95 1.77 -5.63
N GLY A 37 2.17 1.85 -4.54
CA GLY A 37 2.65 1.77 -3.16
C GLY A 37 2.35 0.40 -2.55
N HIS A 38 3.38 -0.37 -2.22
CA HIS A 38 3.25 -1.69 -1.61
C HIS A 38 2.97 -1.63 -0.09
N GLY A 39 2.68 -2.78 0.52
CA GLY A 39 2.41 -2.93 1.95
C GLY A 39 3.67 -2.92 2.84
N MET A 40 3.44 -2.98 4.17
CA MET A 40 4.48 -3.23 5.15
C MET A 40 5.03 -4.65 5.00
N ASN A 41 6.34 -4.83 5.11
CA ASN A 41 7.02 -6.12 4.91
C ASN A 41 6.77 -6.74 3.53
N ASP A 42 6.75 -5.92 2.51
CA ASP A 42 6.44 -6.22 1.13
C ASP A 42 7.49 -5.59 0.19
N HIS A 43 7.40 -5.82 -1.10
CA HIS A 43 8.32 -5.24 -2.08
C HIS A 43 7.74 -5.23 -3.50
N LYS A 44 8.35 -4.45 -4.38
CA LYS A 44 7.90 -4.15 -5.75
C LYS A 44 7.59 -5.38 -6.62
N GLU A 45 8.40 -6.44 -6.52
CA GLU A 45 8.24 -7.60 -7.40
C GLU A 45 6.93 -8.37 -7.16
N ARG A 46 6.30 -8.22 -5.97
CA ARG A 46 5.02 -8.87 -5.68
C ARG A 46 3.82 -8.22 -6.40
N PHE A 47 4.04 -7.05 -7.03
CA PHE A 47 3.05 -6.33 -7.84
C PHE A 47 3.27 -6.51 -9.36
N ILE A 48 4.20 -7.36 -9.79
CA ILE A 48 4.40 -7.70 -11.20
C ILE A 48 3.11 -8.21 -11.85
N PRO A 49 2.31 -9.10 -11.23
CA PRO A 49 1.06 -9.54 -11.85
C PRO A 49 0.05 -8.41 -12.12
N LEU A 50 0.03 -7.35 -11.28
CA LEU A 50 -0.76 -6.15 -11.52
C LEU A 50 -0.25 -5.40 -12.75
N ALA A 51 1.06 -5.19 -12.85
CA ALA A 51 1.66 -4.52 -14.01
C ALA A 51 1.42 -5.30 -15.31
N GLU A 52 1.54 -6.63 -15.28
CA GLU A 52 1.26 -7.50 -16.43
C GLU A 52 -0.20 -7.43 -16.88
N ALA A 53 -1.14 -7.20 -15.95
CA ALA A 53 -2.55 -7.03 -16.27
C ALA A 53 -2.85 -5.62 -16.85
N LEU A 54 -2.18 -4.58 -16.37
CA LEU A 54 -2.45 -3.18 -16.75
C LEU A 54 -1.71 -2.74 -18.02
N THR A 55 -0.50 -3.26 -18.26
CA THR A 55 0.31 -2.87 -19.42
C THR A 55 -0.39 -3.13 -20.76
N PRO A 56 -1.14 -4.24 -20.98
CA PRO A 56 -1.84 -4.49 -22.23
C PRO A 56 -2.93 -3.47 -22.57
N ILE A 57 -3.49 -2.77 -21.59
CA ILE A 57 -4.49 -1.72 -21.80
C ILE A 57 -3.87 -0.33 -22.01
N GLY A 58 -2.54 -0.23 -22.05
CA GLY A 58 -1.82 1.01 -22.35
C GLY A 58 -1.32 1.76 -21.10
N ILE A 59 -1.22 1.11 -19.94
CA ILE A 59 -0.75 1.74 -18.70
C ILE A 59 0.74 1.42 -18.48
N SER A 60 1.54 2.47 -18.20
CA SER A 60 2.90 2.33 -17.68
C SER A 60 2.84 2.17 -16.14
N CYS A 61 3.36 1.07 -15.63
CA CYS A 61 3.37 0.79 -14.19
C CYS A 61 4.74 1.10 -13.59
N TRP A 62 4.78 1.94 -12.56
CA TRP A 62 5.96 2.34 -11.81
C TRP A 62 5.85 1.84 -10.38
N ILE A 63 6.69 0.90 -10.00
CA ILE A 63 6.57 0.15 -8.74
C ILE A 63 7.86 0.32 -7.94
N PRO A 64 7.97 1.33 -7.05
CA PRO A 64 9.11 1.47 -6.15
C PRO A 64 9.09 0.46 -5.01
N ASP A 65 10.26 0.11 -4.51
CA ASP A 65 10.40 -0.31 -3.13
C ASP A 65 10.39 0.94 -2.23
N LEU A 66 9.42 1.01 -1.33
CA LEU A 66 9.33 2.10 -0.36
C LEU A 66 10.54 2.09 0.58
N ARG A 67 10.86 3.22 1.22
CA ARG A 67 11.92 3.29 2.24
C ARG A 67 11.75 2.19 3.28
N GLY A 68 12.85 1.62 3.72
CA GLY A 68 12.86 0.50 4.65
C GLY A 68 12.50 -0.85 4.05
N HIS A 69 12.34 -0.93 2.71
CA HIS A 69 11.88 -2.16 2.04
C HIS A 69 12.73 -2.51 0.82
N GLY A 70 12.63 -3.79 0.45
CA GLY A 70 13.15 -4.35 -0.79
C GLY A 70 14.61 -4.00 -1.08
N ASP A 71 14.87 -3.55 -2.31
CA ASP A 71 16.22 -3.16 -2.77
C ASP A 71 16.54 -1.68 -2.51
N THR A 72 15.57 -0.89 -2.04
CA THR A 72 15.80 0.48 -1.55
C THR A 72 16.60 0.46 -0.25
N ASP A 73 16.28 -0.46 0.67
CA ASP A 73 16.97 -0.65 1.94
C ASP A 73 17.20 -2.15 2.23
N PRO A 74 18.23 -2.75 1.65
CA PRO A 74 18.36 -4.21 1.66
C PRO A 74 18.61 -4.81 3.05
N ASP A 75 19.37 -4.19 3.94
CA ASP A 75 19.75 -4.84 5.20
C ASP A 75 19.66 -3.94 6.44
N VAL A 76 20.59 -3.02 6.65
CA VAL A 76 20.75 -2.27 7.92
C VAL A 76 19.57 -1.35 8.22
N ASN A 77 18.95 -0.79 7.19
CA ASN A 77 17.82 0.14 7.31
C ASN A 77 16.46 -0.53 7.04
N ARG A 78 16.43 -1.86 6.90
CA ARG A 78 15.17 -2.56 6.64
C ARG A 78 14.17 -2.34 7.78
N GLY A 79 12.95 -1.95 7.40
CA GLY A 79 11.91 -1.63 8.36
C GLY A 79 12.10 -0.29 9.08
N TYR A 80 12.84 0.66 8.48
CA TYR A 80 13.01 2.03 8.98
C TYR A 80 12.76 3.04 7.87
N LEU A 81 11.94 4.05 8.11
CA LEU A 81 11.54 5.02 7.07
C LEU A 81 12.46 6.26 7.06
N ALA A 82 12.53 6.98 8.17
CA ALA A 82 13.36 8.16 8.31
C ALA A 82 13.56 8.54 9.80
N ASP A 83 14.55 9.40 10.07
CA ASP A 83 14.81 9.91 11.43
C ASP A 83 13.66 10.78 11.96
N LYS A 84 13.03 11.54 11.07
CA LYS A 84 11.89 12.42 11.36
C LYS A 84 10.85 12.29 10.26
N ASP A 85 9.59 12.39 10.69
CA ASP A 85 8.42 12.49 9.81
C ASP A 85 8.43 11.43 8.68
N GLY A 86 8.74 10.16 9.04
CA GLY A 86 8.97 9.10 8.07
C GLY A 86 7.75 8.80 7.21
N PHE A 87 6.53 8.94 7.75
CA PHE A 87 5.30 8.80 6.97
C PHE A 87 5.20 9.87 5.88
N GLU A 88 5.43 11.13 6.23
CA GLU A 88 5.45 12.26 5.32
C GLU A 88 6.58 12.15 4.30
N ARG A 89 7.74 11.62 4.72
CA ARG A 89 8.87 11.44 3.80
C ARG A 89 8.56 10.39 2.72
N VAL A 90 7.94 9.27 3.09
CA VAL A 90 7.50 8.28 2.09
C VAL A 90 6.41 8.84 1.18
N MET A 91 5.48 9.63 1.71
CA MET A 91 4.51 10.34 0.87
C MET A 91 5.20 11.26 -0.14
N GLN A 92 6.20 12.04 0.33
CA GLN A 92 6.95 12.95 -0.54
C GLN A 92 7.73 12.18 -1.62
N ASP A 93 8.30 11.01 -1.31
CA ASP A 93 8.95 10.14 -2.29
C ASP A 93 7.98 9.74 -3.42
N LEU A 94 6.76 9.35 -3.05
CA LEU A 94 5.73 8.98 -4.02
C LEU A 94 5.29 10.18 -4.89
N ILE A 95 5.18 11.38 -4.30
CA ILE A 95 4.85 12.60 -5.04
C ILE A 95 5.96 12.93 -6.04
N GLU A 96 7.22 12.92 -5.58
CA GLU A 96 8.39 13.21 -6.42
C GLU A 96 8.55 12.20 -7.55
N MET A 97 8.34 10.91 -7.27
CA MET A 97 8.37 9.85 -8.28
C MET A 97 7.21 9.96 -9.26
N GLY A 98 6.00 10.29 -8.81
CA GLY A 98 4.86 10.54 -9.67
C GLY A 98 5.09 11.70 -10.63
N ASP A 99 5.64 12.80 -10.13
CA ASP A 99 6.06 13.97 -10.93
C ASP A 99 7.14 13.60 -11.96
N TYR A 100 8.13 12.81 -11.56
CA TYR A 100 9.18 12.33 -12.45
C TYR A 100 8.62 11.43 -13.56
N ALA A 101 7.76 10.47 -13.19
CA ALA A 101 7.10 9.57 -14.15
C ALA A 101 6.23 10.34 -15.14
N SER A 102 5.40 11.27 -14.66
CA SER A 102 4.54 12.11 -15.50
C SER A 102 5.35 12.93 -16.49
N LYS A 103 6.40 13.62 -16.03
CA LYS A 103 7.30 14.40 -16.91
C LYS A 103 8.01 13.51 -17.94
N SER A 104 8.43 12.33 -17.55
CA SER A 104 9.15 11.38 -18.43
C SER A 104 8.27 10.86 -19.57
N LEU A 105 6.95 10.84 -19.38
CA LEU A 105 5.98 10.32 -20.33
C LEU A 105 5.05 11.39 -20.95
N GLY A 106 5.47 12.67 -20.91
CA GLY A 106 4.78 13.73 -21.61
C GLY A 106 3.48 14.21 -20.96
N GLY A 107 3.29 13.96 -19.65
CA GLY A 107 2.15 14.46 -18.88
C GLY A 107 0.86 13.66 -19.10
N VAL A 108 0.97 12.36 -19.41
CA VAL A 108 -0.21 11.47 -19.45
C VAL A 108 -0.82 11.34 -18.04
N PRO A 109 -2.11 10.98 -17.92
CA PRO A 109 -2.81 10.82 -16.66
C PRO A 109 -2.04 9.96 -15.64
N LEU A 110 -2.03 10.40 -14.39
CA LEU A 110 -1.34 9.74 -13.28
C LEU A 110 -2.35 9.19 -12.28
N PHE A 111 -2.33 7.88 -12.10
CA PHE A 111 -3.11 7.16 -11.10
C PHE A 111 -2.21 6.61 -10.00
N TYR A 112 -2.81 6.38 -8.85
CA TYR A 112 -2.15 5.71 -7.73
C TYR A 112 -2.81 4.37 -7.42
N PHE A 113 -2.02 3.34 -7.18
CA PHE A 113 -2.46 2.07 -6.60
C PHE A 113 -1.75 1.86 -5.27
N GLY A 114 -2.49 1.67 -4.19
CA GLY A 114 -1.92 1.40 -2.87
C GLY A 114 -2.46 0.13 -2.26
N HIS A 115 -1.59 -0.69 -1.63
CA HIS A 115 -1.99 -1.86 -0.85
C HIS A 115 -1.57 -1.71 0.61
N SER A 116 -2.48 -1.98 1.56
CA SER A 116 -2.17 -2.00 2.99
C SER A 116 -1.53 -0.68 3.46
N PHE A 117 -0.27 -0.67 3.91
CA PHE A 117 0.47 0.56 4.23
C PHE A 117 0.50 1.53 3.03
N GLY A 118 0.68 1.01 1.81
CA GLY A 118 0.56 1.80 0.58
C GLY A 118 -0.83 2.40 0.39
N ALA A 119 -1.90 1.72 0.81
CA ALA A 119 -3.25 2.29 0.77
C ALA A 119 -3.46 3.37 1.84
N LEU A 120 -2.84 3.26 3.01
CA LEU A 120 -2.83 4.32 4.02
C LEU A 120 -2.11 5.58 3.49
N LEU A 121 -0.96 5.40 2.82
CA LEU A 121 -0.27 6.48 2.09
C LEU A 121 -1.18 7.05 0.99
N GLY A 122 -1.92 6.18 0.29
CA GLY A 122 -2.89 6.55 -0.73
C GLY A 122 -4.00 7.46 -0.19
N PHE A 123 -4.57 7.16 0.98
CA PHE A 123 -5.54 8.06 1.64
C PHE A 123 -4.95 9.44 1.90
N ALA A 124 -3.72 9.48 2.40
CA ALA A 124 -3.04 10.74 2.63
C ALA A 124 -2.76 11.49 1.31
N LEU A 125 -2.31 10.79 0.26
CA LEU A 125 -2.05 11.37 -1.06
C LEU A 125 -3.32 11.93 -1.69
N VAL A 126 -4.43 11.20 -1.72
CA VAL A 126 -5.68 11.69 -2.33
C VAL A 126 -6.27 12.88 -1.57
N ALA A 127 -6.08 12.95 -0.25
CA ALA A 127 -6.53 14.07 0.57
C ALA A 127 -5.66 15.33 0.41
N THR A 128 -4.34 15.19 0.25
CA THR A 128 -3.41 16.33 0.20
C THR A 128 -3.01 16.73 -1.22
N ASN A 129 -2.91 15.77 -2.12
CA ASN A 129 -2.40 15.92 -3.49
C ASN A 129 -3.37 15.42 -4.55
N GLY A 130 -4.63 15.12 -4.21
CA GLY A 130 -5.60 14.52 -5.11
C GLY A 130 -5.84 15.29 -6.42
N LYS A 131 -5.62 16.60 -6.43
CA LYS A 131 -5.72 17.44 -7.65
C LYS A 131 -4.65 17.12 -8.72
N TYR A 132 -3.59 16.40 -8.37
CA TYR A 132 -2.53 15.96 -9.28
C TYR A 132 -2.68 14.50 -9.72
N LEU A 133 -3.72 13.83 -9.22
CA LEU A 133 -4.04 12.45 -9.59
C LEU A 133 -5.32 12.43 -10.43
N ASP A 134 -5.36 11.52 -11.39
CA ASP A 134 -6.54 11.26 -12.22
C ASP A 134 -7.43 10.17 -11.62
N GLY A 135 -6.99 9.49 -10.56
CA GLY A 135 -7.74 8.53 -9.78
C GLY A 135 -6.85 7.69 -8.86
N ALA A 136 -7.46 6.93 -7.97
CA ALA A 136 -6.72 6.01 -7.11
C ALA A 136 -7.48 4.70 -6.82
N VAL A 137 -6.71 3.62 -6.70
CA VAL A 137 -7.17 2.29 -6.32
C VAL A 137 -6.53 1.93 -4.98
N LEU A 138 -7.35 1.65 -3.98
CA LEU A 138 -6.94 1.47 -2.59
C LEU A 138 -7.34 0.07 -2.11
N SER A 139 -6.34 -0.80 -1.99
CA SER A 139 -6.48 -2.20 -1.62
C SER A 139 -6.22 -2.41 -0.14
N ALA A 140 -7.21 -2.95 0.58
CA ALA A 140 -7.06 -3.41 1.95
C ALA A 140 -6.39 -2.38 2.91
N PRO A 141 -6.85 -1.11 2.95
CA PRO A 141 -6.26 -0.12 3.83
C PRO A 141 -6.41 -0.52 5.30
N PRO A 142 -5.40 -0.26 6.15
CA PRO A 142 -5.51 -0.53 7.56
C PRO A 142 -6.52 0.41 8.21
N GLU A 143 -7.49 -0.17 8.94
CA GLU A 143 -8.46 0.60 9.72
C GLU A 143 -7.85 1.01 11.07
N ARG A 144 -8.12 2.24 11.50
CA ARG A 144 -7.86 2.65 12.89
C ARG A 144 -8.88 1.97 13.80
N GLN A 145 -8.45 0.92 14.48
CA GLN A 145 -9.35 0.11 15.29
C GLN A 145 -9.78 0.85 16.57
N ASN A 146 -9.20 0.56 17.70
CA ASN A 146 -9.63 1.09 19.00
C ASN A 146 -8.73 2.25 19.46
N PRO A 147 -9.27 3.46 19.74
CA PRO A 147 -8.47 4.61 20.22
C PRO A 147 -7.66 4.34 21.50
N VAL A 148 -8.14 3.45 22.38
CA VAL A 148 -7.42 3.07 23.60
C VAL A 148 -6.21 2.20 23.24
N MET A 149 -6.40 1.20 22.38
CA MET A 149 -5.31 0.34 21.92
C MET A 149 -4.28 1.11 21.09
N ASP A 150 -4.71 2.08 20.30
CA ASP A 150 -3.85 3.01 19.57
C ASP A 150 -2.96 3.84 20.54
N LYS A 151 -3.51 4.35 21.64
CA LYS A 151 -2.74 5.07 22.66
C LYS A 151 -1.73 4.16 23.38
N ILE A 152 -2.15 2.96 23.75
CA ILE A 152 -1.28 1.97 24.43
C ILE A 152 -0.15 1.54 23.48
N GLY A 153 -0.48 1.22 22.22
CA GLY A 153 0.49 0.86 21.19
C GLY A 153 1.51 1.97 20.94
N GLY A 154 1.05 3.21 20.82
CA GLY A 154 1.91 4.38 20.69
C GLY A 154 2.86 4.54 21.87
N TRP A 155 2.35 4.44 23.09
CA TRP A 155 3.20 4.52 24.30
C TRP A 155 4.28 3.40 24.36
N ILE A 156 3.92 2.17 23.98
CA ILE A 156 4.87 1.04 23.92
C ILE A 156 5.96 1.32 22.88
N VAL A 157 5.58 1.85 21.71
CA VAL A 157 6.52 2.18 20.64
C VAL A 157 7.44 3.33 21.05
N ASP A 158 6.90 4.40 21.64
CA ASP A 158 7.68 5.56 22.07
C ASP A 158 8.67 5.17 23.19
N LEU A 159 8.23 4.41 24.20
CA LEU A 159 9.10 3.94 25.27
C LEU A 159 10.17 2.97 24.74
N GLY A 160 9.79 2.04 23.87
CA GLY A 160 10.71 1.10 23.26
C GLY A 160 11.76 1.79 22.41
N GLY A 161 11.36 2.78 21.61
CA GLY A 161 12.24 3.63 20.82
C GLY A 161 13.20 4.47 21.66
N ALA A 162 12.70 5.05 22.76
CA ALA A 162 13.54 5.81 23.70
C ALA A 162 14.59 4.94 24.41
N LEU A 163 14.24 3.71 24.76
CA LEU A 163 15.14 2.81 25.52
C LEU A 163 16.11 2.02 24.62
N LYS A 164 15.70 1.66 23.39
CA LYS A 164 16.45 0.75 22.51
C LYS A 164 16.94 1.42 21.23
N GLY A 165 16.50 2.64 20.95
CA GLY A 165 16.73 3.35 19.70
C GLY A 165 15.65 3.05 18.64
N LEU A 166 15.42 4.02 17.75
CA LEU A 166 14.38 3.93 16.71
C LEU A 166 14.68 2.87 15.64
N HIS A 167 15.94 2.53 15.42
CA HIS A 167 16.35 1.46 14.49
C HIS A 167 16.21 0.04 15.08
N ALA A 168 15.97 -0.08 16.41
CA ALA A 168 15.83 -1.39 17.00
C ALA A 168 14.53 -2.09 16.58
N PRO A 169 14.54 -3.43 16.35
CA PRO A 169 13.36 -4.19 15.98
C PRO A 169 12.27 -4.15 17.06
N ALA A 170 11.06 -3.74 16.68
CA ALA A 170 9.92 -3.56 17.57
C ALA A 170 9.13 -4.88 17.76
N ARG A 171 9.75 -5.90 18.36
CA ARG A 171 9.18 -7.25 18.52
C ARG A 171 7.80 -7.26 19.17
N LEU A 172 7.59 -6.46 20.21
CA LEU A 172 6.32 -6.40 20.92
C LEU A 172 5.23 -5.75 20.06
N ALA A 173 5.53 -4.65 19.36
CA ALA A 173 4.61 -4.01 18.44
C ALA A 173 4.22 -4.96 17.29
N ASN A 174 5.20 -5.69 16.73
CA ASN A 174 4.95 -6.69 15.71
C ASN A 174 4.06 -7.84 16.23
N GLN A 175 4.22 -8.28 17.48
CA GLN A 175 3.36 -9.31 18.06
C GLN A 175 1.93 -8.79 18.34
N MET A 176 1.79 -7.52 18.72
CA MET A 176 0.49 -6.88 18.94
C MET A 176 -0.30 -6.66 17.66
N SER A 177 0.36 -6.50 16.50
CA SER A 177 -0.26 -6.39 15.17
C SER A 177 -0.38 -7.77 14.50
N PHE A 178 0.65 -8.24 13.87
CA PHE A 178 0.63 -9.51 13.10
C PHE A 178 0.28 -10.73 13.93
N GLY A 179 0.68 -10.77 15.21
CA GLY A 179 0.31 -11.86 16.12
C GLY A 179 -1.19 -11.93 16.42
N GLN A 180 -1.91 -10.81 16.34
CA GLN A 180 -3.38 -10.80 16.49
C GLN A 180 -4.07 -11.21 15.18
N TYR A 181 -3.55 -10.77 14.03
CA TYR A 181 -4.10 -11.16 12.73
C TYR A 181 -4.05 -12.67 12.51
N ALA A 182 -2.97 -13.33 12.93
CA ALA A 182 -2.86 -14.80 12.86
C ALA A 182 -4.00 -15.53 13.59
N LYS A 183 -4.52 -14.97 14.69
CA LYS A 183 -5.61 -15.56 15.49
C LYS A 183 -6.98 -15.49 14.81
N THR A 184 -7.13 -14.66 13.78
CA THR A 184 -8.41 -14.52 13.07
C THR A 184 -8.68 -15.65 12.08
N VAL A 185 -7.66 -16.45 11.76
CA VAL A 185 -7.76 -17.57 10.83
C VAL A 185 -7.94 -18.87 11.62
N PRO A 186 -9.11 -19.52 11.58
CA PRO A 186 -9.31 -20.82 12.20
C PRO A 186 -8.36 -21.87 11.63
N ASN A 187 -7.72 -22.65 12.50
CA ASN A 187 -6.77 -23.70 12.11
C ASN A 187 -5.63 -23.20 11.20
N ALA A 188 -5.13 -21.98 11.44
CA ALA A 188 -4.04 -21.41 10.69
C ALA A 188 -2.83 -22.38 10.68
N ARG A 189 -2.29 -22.67 9.50
CA ARG A 189 -1.10 -23.50 9.30
C ARG A 189 0.17 -22.75 9.69
N THR A 190 0.18 -21.42 9.45
CA THR A 190 1.28 -20.50 9.74
C THR A 190 0.77 -19.21 10.38
N ARG A 191 1.68 -18.41 10.93
CA ARG A 191 1.37 -17.07 11.45
C ARG A 191 1.03 -16.04 10.36
N PHE A 192 1.13 -16.40 9.09
CA PHE A 192 0.90 -15.52 7.94
C PHE A 192 -0.32 -15.92 7.09
N ASP A 193 -1.05 -16.95 7.48
CA ASP A 193 -2.22 -17.40 6.73
C ASP A 193 -3.31 -16.32 6.60
N TRP A 194 -3.27 -15.28 7.43
CA TRP A 194 -4.17 -14.12 7.29
C TRP A 194 -3.91 -13.28 6.04
N LEU A 195 -2.78 -13.48 5.35
CA LEU A 195 -2.46 -12.78 4.10
C LEU A 195 -3.34 -13.23 2.94
N THR A 196 -3.46 -14.55 2.74
CA THR A 196 -4.22 -15.14 1.64
C THR A 196 -4.63 -16.58 1.95
N ARG A 197 -5.64 -17.09 1.23
CA ARG A 197 -6.04 -18.50 1.27
C ARG A 197 -5.13 -19.39 0.41
N ASP A 198 -4.34 -18.81 -0.48
CA ASP A 198 -3.36 -19.56 -1.31
C ASP A 198 -2.12 -19.90 -0.46
N SER A 199 -2.03 -21.15 -0.03
CA SER A 199 -0.94 -21.61 0.83
C SER A 199 0.44 -21.53 0.16
N ALA A 200 0.52 -21.66 -1.17
CA ALA A 200 1.78 -21.54 -1.90
C ALA A 200 2.30 -20.10 -1.87
N VAL A 201 1.40 -19.11 -1.95
CA VAL A 201 1.76 -17.70 -1.79
C VAL A 201 2.23 -17.41 -0.38
N VAL A 202 1.57 -17.95 0.65
CA VAL A 202 2.01 -17.80 2.05
C VAL A 202 3.40 -18.40 2.25
N ASP A 203 3.67 -19.58 1.69
CA ASP A 203 4.98 -20.23 1.80
C ASP A 203 6.08 -19.44 1.08
N ALA A 204 5.78 -18.89 -0.10
CA ALA A 204 6.68 -17.99 -0.82
C ALA A 204 6.98 -16.71 -0.02
N TYR A 205 5.96 -16.08 0.59
CA TYR A 205 6.14 -14.92 1.46
C TYR A 205 7.06 -15.21 2.66
N ILE A 206 6.91 -16.38 3.28
CA ILE A 206 7.75 -16.80 4.42
C ILE A 206 9.20 -17.03 4.00
N ALA A 207 9.40 -17.59 2.80
CA ALA A 207 10.73 -17.88 2.27
C ALA A 207 11.46 -16.66 1.70
N ASP A 208 10.73 -15.59 1.39
CA ASP A 208 11.31 -14.39 0.79
C ASP A 208 12.04 -13.53 1.84
N PRO A 209 13.37 -13.28 1.68
CA PRO A 209 14.14 -12.46 2.60
C PRO A 209 13.74 -10.97 2.55
N LYS A 210 13.07 -10.50 1.49
CA LYS A 210 12.52 -9.13 1.38
C LYS A 210 11.18 -8.97 2.10
N CYS A 211 10.56 -10.08 2.51
CA CYS A 211 9.34 -10.15 3.31
C CYS A 211 9.66 -10.62 4.73
N ASN A 212 8.65 -10.78 5.59
CA ASN A 212 8.74 -11.44 6.89
C ASN A 212 9.89 -10.94 7.81
N PHE A 213 10.31 -9.70 7.68
CA PHE A 213 11.26 -9.06 8.60
C PHE A 213 10.54 -8.31 9.74
N LEU A 214 11.30 -7.93 10.76
CA LEU A 214 10.75 -7.13 11.86
C LEU A 214 10.97 -5.65 11.59
N CYS A 215 9.89 -4.90 11.46
CA CYS A 215 9.97 -3.45 11.42
C CYS A 215 10.46 -2.87 12.74
N THR A 216 11.06 -1.70 12.66
CA THR A 216 11.70 -0.99 13.76
C THR A 216 10.69 -0.19 14.59
N TYR A 217 11.10 0.29 15.77
CA TYR A 217 10.31 1.24 16.55
C TYR A 217 10.03 2.52 15.75
N GLY A 218 10.99 3.00 14.93
CA GLY A 218 10.79 4.13 14.05
C GLY A 218 9.66 3.92 13.04
N PHE A 219 9.63 2.75 12.40
CA PHE A 219 8.55 2.41 11.47
C PHE A 219 7.17 2.44 12.15
N TYR A 220 7.04 1.77 13.29
CA TYR A 220 5.75 1.73 14.01
C TYR A 220 5.31 3.10 14.53
N ARG A 221 6.26 3.95 14.97
CA ARG A 221 5.97 5.36 15.31
C ARG A 221 5.35 6.08 14.12
N ASP A 222 5.96 5.96 12.95
CA ASP A 222 5.54 6.65 11.73
C ASP A 222 4.22 6.06 11.19
N LEU A 223 4.02 4.74 11.27
CA LEU A 223 2.75 4.09 10.94
C LEU A 223 1.59 4.57 11.84
N ILE A 224 1.80 4.62 13.16
CA ILE A 224 0.80 5.12 14.12
C ILE A 224 0.51 6.59 13.87
N HIS A 225 1.53 7.39 13.56
CA HIS A 225 1.37 8.80 13.17
C HIS A 225 0.50 8.91 11.91
N GLY A 226 0.80 8.17 10.86
CA GLY A 226 0.03 8.13 9.62
C GLY A 226 -1.44 7.73 9.84
N LEU A 227 -1.69 6.69 10.65
CA LEU A 227 -3.05 6.27 11.02
C LEU A 227 -3.80 7.39 11.76
N ARG A 228 -3.16 8.05 12.73
CA ARG A 228 -3.78 9.16 13.47
C ARG A 228 -4.10 10.34 12.58
N LYS A 229 -3.20 10.67 11.66
CA LYS A 229 -3.36 11.76 10.70
C LYS A 229 -4.51 11.48 9.74
N VAL A 230 -4.50 10.34 9.07
CA VAL A 230 -5.49 9.98 8.05
C VAL A 230 -6.90 9.86 8.65
N TYR A 231 -7.01 9.29 9.84
CA TYR A 231 -8.30 9.14 10.53
C TYR A 231 -8.58 10.25 11.56
N SER A 232 -7.93 11.41 11.45
CA SER A 232 -8.32 12.60 12.20
C SER A 232 -9.55 13.25 11.59
N ASP A 233 -10.30 13.96 12.42
CA ASP A 233 -11.53 14.64 11.99
C ASP A 233 -11.24 15.62 10.84
N GLY A 234 -12.04 15.54 9.79
CA GLY A 234 -11.97 16.40 8.63
C GLY A 234 -10.83 16.10 7.63
N PHE A 235 -9.87 15.22 7.93
CA PHE A 235 -8.73 15.01 7.04
C PHE A 235 -9.16 14.45 5.66
N LEU A 236 -9.99 13.43 5.64
CA LEU A 236 -10.49 12.81 4.40
C LEU A 236 -11.52 13.71 3.67
N GLU A 237 -12.09 14.72 4.32
CA GLU A 237 -12.96 15.71 3.68
C GLU A 237 -12.22 16.57 2.65
N SER A 238 -10.88 16.59 2.69
CA SER A 238 -10.04 17.30 1.72
C SER A 238 -9.90 16.56 0.38
N ILE A 239 -10.40 15.32 0.26
CA ILE A 239 -10.39 14.57 -1.00
C ILE A 239 -11.24 15.30 -2.04
N PRO A 240 -10.70 15.60 -3.24
CA PRO A 240 -11.50 16.20 -4.29
C PRO A 240 -12.70 15.33 -4.64
N PRO A 241 -13.94 15.84 -4.60
CA PRO A 241 -15.14 15.03 -4.85
C PRO A 241 -15.23 14.47 -6.27
N THR A 242 -14.46 15.04 -7.20
CA THR A 242 -14.38 14.58 -8.61
C THR A 242 -13.30 13.55 -8.85
N LEU A 243 -12.47 13.21 -7.85
CA LEU A 243 -11.40 12.22 -8.01
C LEU A 243 -11.99 10.80 -8.01
N PRO A 244 -11.85 10.02 -9.10
CA PRO A 244 -12.31 8.63 -9.13
C PRO A 244 -11.56 7.76 -8.12
N LEU A 245 -12.30 6.99 -7.33
CA LEU A 245 -11.72 6.10 -6.31
C LEU A 245 -12.34 4.71 -6.37
N LEU A 246 -11.46 3.69 -6.35
CA LEU A 246 -11.84 2.30 -6.10
C LEU A 246 -11.27 1.83 -4.76
N LEU A 247 -12.12 1.34 -3.88
CA LEU A 247 -11.74 0.70 -2.62
C LEU A 247 -12.09 -0.78 -2.65
N PHE A 248 -11.16 -1.66 -2.34
CA PHE A 248 -11.49 -3.08 -2.21
C PHE A 248 -10.69 -3.80 -1.12
N CYS A 249 -11.23 -4.92 -0.64
CA CYS A 249 -10.57 -5.80 0.32
C CYS A 249 -11.20 -7.20 0.33
N GLY A 250 -10.64 -8.11 1.10
CA GLY A 250 -11.27 -9.38 1.44
C GLY A 250 -12.23 -9.25 2.62
N SER A 251 -13.34 -10.00 2.63
CA SER A 251 -14.28 -9.97 3.75
C SER A 251 -13.75 -10.60 5.04
N ALA A 252 -12.67 -11.38 4.95
CA ALA A 252 -11.95 -11.98 6.07
C ALA A 252 -10.59 -11.32 6.34
N ASP A 253 -10.39 -10.08 5.90
CA ASP A 253 -9.17 -9.31 6.13
C ASP A 253 -9.17 -8.68 7.54
N PRO A 254 -8.27 -9.11 8.45
CA PRO A 254 -8.24 -8.56 9.81
C PRO A 254 -7.65 -7.14 9.88
N VAL A 255 -6.91 -6.70 8.88
CA VAL A 255 -6.24 -5.39 8.86
C VAL A 255 -7.26 -4.28 8.68
N ILE A 256 -8.24 -4.46 7.79
CA ILE A 256 -9.36 -3.54 7.61
C ILE A 256 -10.46 -3.74 8.67
N GLY A 257 -10.34 -4.71 9.57
CA GLY A 257 -11.38 -5.02 10.56
C GLY A 257 -12.50 -5.91 10.02
N MET A 258 -12.18 -6.82 9.12
CA MET A 258 -13.11 -7.76 8.47
C MET A 258 -14.18 -7.02 7.65
N ARG A 259 -15.27 -7.72 7.28
CA ARG A 259 -16.42 -7.13 6.59
C ARG A 259 -16.98 -5.88 7.30
N ALA A 260 -17.05 -5.90 8.62
CA ALA A 260 -17.57 -4.78 9.38
C ALA A 260 -16.71 -3.50 9.23
N GLY A 261 -15.39 -3.64 9.18
CA GLY A 261 -14.48 -2.52 8.92
C GLY A 261 -14.64 -1.97 7.50
N TYR A 262 -14.72 -2.86 6.52
CA TYR A 262 -15.02 -2.46 5.14
C TYR A 262 -16.33 -1.67 5.03
N GLU A 263 -17.39 -2.12 5.68
CA GLU A 263 -18.69 -1.45 5.65
C GLU A 263 -18.62 -0.05 6.29
N ARG A 264 -17.93 0.08 7.44
CA ARG A 264 -17.72 1.39 8.09
C ARG A 264 -16.95 2.34 7.17
N LEU A 265 -15.85 1.87 6.61
CA LEU A 265 -15.01 2.69 5.73
C LEU A 265 -15.73 3.08 4.45
N THR A 266 -16.44 2.15 3.81
CA THR A 266 -17.26 2.43 2.63
C THR A 266 -18.35 3.45 2.93
N GLN A 267 -19.02 3.34 4.09
CA GLN A 267 -20.02 4.32 4.52
C GLN A 267 -19.40 5.70 4.74
N GLN A 268 -18.23 5.78 5.34
CA GLN A 268 -17.49 7.04 5.51
C GLN A 268 -17.20 7.69 4.15
N PHE A 269 -16.67 6.94 3.18
CA PHE A 269 -16.36 7.47 1.84
C PHE A 269 -17.62 7.92 1.07
N LYS A 270 -18.73 7.22 1.21
CA LYS A 270 -20.02 7.66 0.64
C LYS A 270 -20.49 9.01 1.23
N LEU A 271 -20.24 9.24 2.52
CA LEU A 271 -20.58 10.52 3.18
C LEU A 271 -19.68 11.68 2.75
N LEU A 272 -18.48 11.42 2.24
CA LEU A 272 -17.59 12.46 1.69
C LEU A 272 -18.12 13.07 0.37
N GLY A 273 -19.16 12.47 -0.24
CA GLY A 273 -19.75 13.00 -1.47
C GLY A 273 -18.88 12.83 -2.71
N ILE A 274 -17.97 11.84 -2.72
CA ILE A 274 -17.14 11.53 -3.90
C ILE A 274 -18.07 11.00 -5.00
N ILE A 275 -18.05 11.65 -6.16
CA ILE A 275 -18.99 11.41 -7.25
C ILE A 275 -18.77 10.03 -7.88
N ASP A 276 -17.51 9.66 -8.09
CA ASP A 276 -17.08 8.42 -8.70
C ASP A 276 -16.35 7.55 -7.67
N PHE A 277 -17.13 6.96 -6.77
CA PHE A 277 -16.62 6.06 -5.73
C PHE A 277 -17.20 4.67 -5.90
N GLU A 278 -16.31 3.73 -6.20
CA GLU A 278 -16.63 2.30 -6.26
C GLU A 278 -15.99 1.56 -5.09
N SER A 279 -16.68 0.51 -4.62
CA SER A 279 -16.10 -0.35 -3.60
C SER A 279 -16.51 -1.81 -3.78
N LYS A 280 -15.57 -2.74 -3.54
CA LYS A 280 -15.80 -4.18 -3.64
C LYS A 280 -15.22 -4.94 -2.46
N CYS A 281 -15.98 -5.89 -1.90
CA CYS A 281 -15.55 -6.78 -0.84
C CYS A 281 -15.60 -8.22 -1.35
N TYR A 282 -14.43 -8.83 -1.51
CA TYR A 282 -14.32 -10.21 -2.01
C TYR A 282 -14.62 -11.20 -0.90
N GLU A 283 -15.63 -12.05 -1.12
CA GLU A 283 -16.13 -12.99 -0.12
C GLU A 283 -15.08 -14.03 0.28
N GLY A 284 -14.86 -14.17 1.59
CA GLY A 284 -13.85 -15.05 2.17
C GLY A 284 -12.41 -14.66 1.85
N GLY A 285 -12.18 -13.64 1.01
CA GLY A 285 -10.84 -13.12 0.71
C GLY A 285 -10.17 -12.57 1.98
N ARG A 286 -8.87 -12.73 2.08
CA ARG A 286 -8.03 -12.24 3.17
C ARG A 286 -7.35 -10.94 2.75
N HIS A 287 -6.23 -10.59 3.38
CA HIS A 287 -5.60 -9.27 3.23
C HIS A 287 -5.07 -8.97 1.82
N GLU A 288 -4.41 -9.93 1.19
CA GLU A 288 -3.75 -9.75 -0.11
C GLU A 288 -4.66 -10.19 -1.26
N SER A 289 -5.66 -9.40 -1.61
CA SER A 289 -6.62 -9.76 -2.67
C SER A 289 -5.97 -10.04 -4.02
N LEU A 290 -4.86 -9.37 -4.37
CA LEU A 290 -4.07 -9.63 -5.59
C LEU A 290 -3.37 -11.00 -5.59
N ASN A 291 -3.21 -11.59 -4.43
CA ASN A 291 -2.53 -12.87 -4.21
C ASN A 291 -3.50 -13.96 -3.74
N GLU A 292 -4.81 -13.72 -3.80
CA GLU A 292 -5.86 -14.65 -3.39
C GLU A 292 -6.11 -15.74 -4.43
N ILE A 293 -6.81 -16.81 -4.02
CA ILE A 293 -7.22 -17.89 -4.92
C ILE A 293 -8.10 -17.40 -6.08
N ASN A 294 -8.82 -16.30 -5.87
CA ASN A 294 -9.64 -15.63 -6.90
C ASN A 294 -8.95 -14.36 -7.47
N ARG A 295 -7.60 -14.28 -7.43
CA ARG A 295 -6.84 -13.11 -7.94
C ARG A 295 -7.17 -12.71 -9.37
N LYS A 296 -7.59 -13.68 -10.20
CA LYS A 296 -8.00 -13.35 -11.57
C LYS A 296 -9.22 -12.42 -11.59
N GLU A 297 -10.23 -12.70 -10.79
CA GLU A 297 -11.41 -11.84 -10.64
C GLU A 297 -11.00 -10.43 -10.16
N VAL A 298 -10.11 -10.37 -9.17
CA VAL A 298 -9.61 -9.09 -8.63
C VAL A 298 -8.88 -8.28 -9.70
N LEU A 299 -7.99 -8.90 -10.47
CA LEU A 299 -7.27 -8.26 -11.56
C LEU A 299 -8.20 -7.81 -12.68
N ASP A 300 -9.18 -8.64 -13.07
CA ASP A 300 -10.17 -8.29 -14.08
C ASP A 300 -10.97 -7.03 -13.66
N ASP A 301 -11.41 -6.95 -12.41
CA ASP A 301 -12.12 -5.77 -11.88
C ASP A 301 -11.25 -4.50 -11.90
N ILE A 302 -9.98 -4.63 -11.54
CA ILE A 302 -9.02 -3.51 -11.57
C ILE A 302 -8.79 -3.03 -13.01
N VAL A 303 -8.56 -3.97 -13.95
CA VAL A 303 -8.40 -3.66 -15.38
C VAL A 303 -9.65 -2.98 -15.92
N ASP A 304 -10.83 -3.44 -15.55
CA ASP A 304 -12.11 -2.87 -15.95
C ASP A 304 -12.27 -1.43 -15.43
N TRP A 305 -11.93 -1.21 -14.16
CA TRP A 305 -11.96 0.12 -13.57
C TRP A 305 -11.00 1.08 -14.30
N PHE A 306 -9.73 0.70 -14.46
CA PHE A 306 -8.77 1.53 -15.19
C PHE A 306 -9.21 1.78 -16.64
N SER A 307 -9.73 0.76 -17.34
CA SER A 307 -10.18 0.90 -18.74
C SER A 307 -11.29 1.94 -18.91
N ARG A 308 -12.09 2.18 -17.90
CA ARG A 308 -13.15 3.23 -17.87
C ARG A 308 -12.60 4.62 -17.56
N HIS A 309 -11.43 4.74 -16.92
CA HIS A 309 -10.85 6.00 -16.45
C HIS A 309 -9.64 6.48 -17.24
N ILE A 310 -8.95 5.62 -17.98
CA ILE A 310 -7.94 6.05 -18.94
C ILE A 310 -8.60 6.53 -20.23
N ARG A 311 -8.21 7.68 -20.70
CA ARG A 311 -8.76 8.30 -21.93
C ARG A 311 -7.89 8.01 -23.14
#